data_7ec9e126965a5c6119ee6b32055bb612
#
_entry.id   7ec9e126965a5c6119ee6b32055bb612
#
_cell.length_a   1.000
_cell.length_b   1.000
_cell.length_c   1.000
_cell.angle_alpha   90.00
_cell.angle_beta   90.00
_cell.angle_gamma   90.00
#
_symmetry.space_group_name_H-M   'P 1'
#
loop_
_entity.id
_entity.type
_entity.pdbx_description
1 polymer ?
#
loop_
_entity_poly.entity_id
_entity_poly.type
_entity_poly.pdbx_seq_one_letter_code
_entity_poly.pdbx_strand_id
1 'polypeptide(L)'
;MTDAPKKTDRYRETVFLPKTDFPMKAGLPQKEPELLKRWADMDLFKLLREQSKGKEKFVLHDGPPYANGNIHIGHALNKILKDLVVRGSQMSGKDSNYVPGWDCHGLPIEWKIEEQYRAKGKNKDDIPINEFRKECREFAQNWEIGRAHV
;
A
#
# COMPACT_ATOMS: atom_id res chain seq x y z
N MET A 1 -39.99 -20.13 40.87
CA MET A 1 -39.34 -19.41 39.72
C MET A 1 -39.84 -20.11 38.50
N THR A 2 -40.81 -19.51 37.80
CA THR A 2 -41.41 -20.08 36.60
C THR A 2 -40.59 -19.61 35.41
N ASP A 3 -39.92 -20.56 34.75
CA ASP A 3 -39.18 -20.32 33.50
C ASP A 3 -40.17 -19.82 32.42
N ALA A 4 -40.00 -18.56 32.00
CA ALA A 4 -40.76 -18.03 30.90
C ALA A 4 -40.30 -18.75 29.60
N PRO A 5 -41.23 -19.21 28.73
CA PRO A 5 -40.87 -19.90 27.53
C PRO A 5 -40.01 -18.96 26.63
N LYS A 6 -38.81 -19.42 26.26
CA LYS A 6 -37.95 -18.74 25.27
C LYS A 6 -38.78 -18.49 24.03
N LYS A 7 -39.00 -17.22 23.66
CA LYS A 7 -39.59 -16.85 22.38
C LYS A 7 -38.73 -17.51 21.26
N THR A 8 -39.26 -18.60 20.71
CA THR A 8 -38.68 -19.18 19.51
C THR A 8 -38.73 -18.09 18.41
N ASP A 9 -37.58 -17.72 17.89
CA ASP A 9 -37.49 -16.73 16.80
C ASP A 9 -38.25 -17.27 15.59
N ARG A 10 -39.49 -16.77 15.45
CA ARG A 10 -40.50 -17.25 14.46
C ARG A 10 -39.98 -17.12 13.01
N TYR A 11 -39.00 -16.31 12.79
CA TYR A 11 -38.45 -16.02 11.47
C TYR A 11 -37.15 -16.76 11.15
N ARG A 12 -36.55 -17.46 12.13
CA ARG A 12 -35.27 -18.14 11.92
C ARG A 12 -35.27 -19.14 10.76
N GLU A 13 -36.40 -19.85 10.56
CA GLU A 13 -36.54 -20.83 9.51
C GLU A 13 -36.86 -20.22 8.14
N THR A 14 -37.23 -18.94 8.10
CA THR A 14 -37.51 -18.21 6.85
C THR A 14 -36.30 -17.46 6.29
N VAL A 15 -35.15 -17.49 7.01
CA VAL A 15 -33.91 -16.84 6.61
C VAL A 15 -33.08 -17.81 5.77
N PHE A 16 -33.02 -17.56 4.47
CA PHE A 16 -32.19 -18.34 3.54
C PHE A 16 -30.80 -17.76 3.48
N LEU A 17 -29.89 -18.27 4.31
CA LEU A 17 -28.48 -17.93 4.23
C LEU A 17 -27.78 -18.86 3.25
N PRO A 18 -26.85 -18.34 2.40
CA PRO A 18 -26.06 -19.17 1.53
C PRO A 18 -25.20 -20.14 2.35
N LYS A 19 -25.19 -21.41 1.96
CA LYS A 19 -24.23 -22.39 2.51
C LYS A 19 -22.92 -22.22 1.76
N THR A 20 -21.88 -21.78 2.44
CA THR A 20 -20.57 -21.52 1.86
C THR A 20 -19.48 -21.80 2.88
N ASP A 21 -18.34 -22.30 2.41
CA ASP A 21 -17.12 -22.45 3.21
C ASP A 21 -16.39 -21.12 3.41
N PHE A 22 -16.91 -20.03 2.82
CA PHE A 22 -16.35 -18.71 2.98
C PHE A 22 -16.56 -18.22 4.43
N PRO A 23 -15.49 -17.90 5.18
CA PRO A 23 -15.62 -17.56 6.59
C PRO A 23 -16.36 -16.23 6.79
N MET A 24 -17.24 -16.17 7.77
CA MET A 24 -17.98 -14.96 8.17
C MET A 24 -17.06 -13.84 8.65
N LYS A 25 -15.90 -14.19 9.20
CA LYS A 25 -14.87 -13.24 9.62
C LYS A 25 -13.66 -13.37 8.70
N ALA A 26 -13.19 -12.26 8.17
CA ALA A 26 -12.04 -12.23 7.28
C ALA A 26 -10.75 -12.74 7.96
N GLY A 27 -10.54 -12.41 9.26
CA GLY A 27 -9.36 -12.81 10.02
C GLY A 27 -8.06 -12.31 9.38
N LEU A 28 -8.07 -11.10 8.80
CA LEU A 28 -6.98 -10.57 7.98
C LEU A 28 -5.60 -10.59 8.67
N PRO A 29 -5.47 -10.22 9.96
CA PRO A 29 -4.15 -10.23 10.62
C PRO A 29 -3.46 -11.59 10.61
N GLN A 30 -4.22 -12.68 10.60
CA GLN A 30 -3.70 -14.04 10.53
C GLN A 30 -3.56 -14.53 9.09
N LYS A 31 -4.54 -14.21 8.25
CA LYS A 31 -4.62 -14.72 6.87
C LYS A 31 -3.64 -14.01 5.91
N GLU A 32 -3.41 -12.73 6.07
CA GLU A 32 -2.51 -11.98 5.17
C GLU A 32 -1.07 -12.50 5.19
N PRO A 33 -0.43 -12.79 6.34
CA PRO A 33 0.90 -13.37 6.36
C PRO A 33 0.98 -14.73 5.65
N GLU A 34 -0.06 -15.55 5.76
CA GLU A 34 -0.13 -16.85 5.07
C GLU A 34 -0.22 -16.68 3.55
N LEU A 35 -1.02 -15.70 3.09
CA LEU A 35 -1.12 -15.37 1.68
C LEU A 35 0.19 -14.83 1.12
N LEU A 36 0.86 -13.93 1.85
CA LEU A 36 2.16 -13.39 1.44
C LEU A 36 3.20 -14.51 1.33
N LYS A 37 3.26 -15.41 2.32
CA LYS A 37 4.15 -16.58 2.25
C LYS A 37 3.86 -17.44 1.03
N ARG A 38 2.59 -17.77 0.78
CA ARG A 38 2.17 -18.55 -0.38
C ARG A 38 2.58 -17.88 -1.70
N TRP A 39 2.44 -16.58 -1.82
CA TRP A 39 2.82 -15.84 -3.02
C TRP A 39 4.33 -15.80 -3.22
N ALA A 40 5.09 -15.69 -2.14
CA ALA A 40 6.55 -15.78 -2.19
C ALA A 40 7.01 -17.18 -2.59
N ASP A 41 6.46 -18.23 -1.98
CA ASP A 41 6.82 -19.63 -2.26
C ASP A 41 6.59 -20.02 -3.74
N MET A 42 5.58 -19.42 -4.40
CA MET A 42 5.27 -19.67 -5.82
C MET A 42 5.92 -18.67 -6.79
N ASP A 43 6.66 -17.67 -6.30
CA ASP A 43 7.17 -16.55 -7.10
C ASP A 43 6.08 -15.90 -7.97
N LEU A 44 4.95 -15.56 -7.32
CA LEU A 44 3.72 -15.13 -7.99
C LEU A 44 3.97 -13.96 -8.96
N PHE A 45 4.79 -13.00 -8.58
CA PHE A 45 5.08 -11.85 -9.43
C PHE A 45 5.68 -12.28 -10.78
N LYS A 46 6.68 -13.14 -10.75
CA LYS A 46 7.33 -13.65 -11.96
C LYS A 46 6.36 -14.44 -12.83
N LEU A 47 5.56 -15.33 -12.24
CA LEU A 47 4.52 -16.07 -12.97
C LEU A 47 3.55 -15.13 -13.68
N LEU A 48 3.06 -14.09 -13.02
CA LEU A 48 2.17 -13.10 -13.61
C LEU A 48 2.84 -12.33 -14.75
N ARG A 49 4.10 -11.97 -14.61
CA ARG A 49 4.87 -11.29 -15.68
C ARG A 49 5.05 -12.20 -16.89
N GLU A 50 5.31 -13.47 -16.69
CA GLU A 50 5.44 -14.43 -17.78
C GLU A 50 4.13 -14.70 -18.50
N GLN A 51 3.03 -14.86 -17.76
CA GLN A 51 1.69 -15.01 -18.32
C GLN A 51 1.20 -13.79 -19.08
N SER A 52 1.74 -12.63 -18.81
CA SER A 52 1.37 -11.36 -19.44
C SER A 52 2.10 -11.08 -20.74
N LYS A 53 3.13 -11.86 -21.07
CA LYS A 53 3.91 -11.66 -22.30
C LYS A 53 3.03 -11.72 -23.56
N GLY A 54 3.16 -10.73 -24.41
CA GLY A 54 2.43 -10.65 -25.69
C GLY A 54 0.98 -10.18 -25.60
N LYS A 55 0.48 -9.89 -24.39
CA LYS A 55 -0.86 -9.31 -24.22
C LYS A 55 -0.83 -7.79 -24.44
N GLU A 56 -2.02 -7.22 -24.67
CA GLU A 56 -2.19 -5.76 -24.76
C GLU A 56 -1.75 -5.09 -23.46
N LYS A 57 -0.90 -4.08 -23.55
CA LYS A 57 -0.43 -3.33 -22.39
C LYS A 57 -1.50 -2.41 -21.82
N PHE A 58 -1.64 -2.44 -20.51
CA PHE A 58 -2.38 -1.44 -19.73
C PHE A 58 -1.41 -0.79 -18.76
N VAL A 59 -1.17 0.50 -18.91
CA VAL A 59 -0.25 1.26 -18.05
C VAL A 59 -1.03 2.18 -17.15
N LEU A 60 -0.95 1.93 -15.83
CA LEU A 60 -1.38 2.88 -14.83
C LEU A 60 -0.19 3.75 -14.44
N HIS A 61 -0.27 5.04 -14.75
CA HIS A 61 0.75 6.00 -14.32
C HIS A 61 0.56 6.32 -12.84
N ASP A 62 1.57 6.00 -12.02
CA ASP A 62 1.53 6.29 -10.58
C ASP A 62 1.98 7.72 -10.30
N GLY A 63 1.24 8.43 -9.42
CA GLY A 63 1.74 9.59 -8.71
C GLY A 63 2.40 9.10 -7.43
N PRO A 64 3.75 9.07 -7.36
CA PRO A 64 4.42 8.50 -6.19
C PRO A 64 4.29 9.41 -4.97
N PRO A 65 4.26 8.85 -3.75
CA PRO A 65 4.28 9.65 -2.54
C PRO A 65 5.67 10.25 -2.30
N TYR A 66 5.70 11.38 -1.59
CA TYR A 66 6.96 11.99 -1.16
C TYR A 66 7.69 11.13 -0.13
N ALA A 67 9.01 11.07 -0.25
CA ALA A 67 9.90 10.39 0.70
C ALA A 67 10.22 11.30 1.90
N ASN A 68 9.20 11.73 2.66
CA ASN A 68 9.33 12.76 3.70
C ASN A 68 8.56 12.51 5.00
N GLY A 69 8.00 11.33 5.20
CA GLY A 69 7.21 11.06 6.41
C GLY A 69 6.50 9.71 6.39
N ASN A 70 5.77 9.42 7.45
CA ASN A 70 5.02 8.18 7.61
C ASN A 70 3.85 8.06 6.63
N ILE A 71 3.50 6.83 6.30
CA ILE A 71 2.30 6.50 5.52
C ILE A 71 1.06 6.77 6.39
N HIS A 72 0.02 7.32 5.79
CA HIS A 72 -1.27 7.53 6.43
C HIS A 72 -2.41 6.90 5.61
N ILE A 73 -3.63 6.92 6.16
CA ILE A 73 -4.79 6.27 5.54
C ILE A 73 -5.07 6.73 4.10
N GLY A 74 -4.76 7.99 3.76
CA GLY A 74 -4.88 8.49 2.39
C GLY A 74 -3.95 7.78 1.41
N HIS A 75 -2.72 7.46 1.83
CA HIS A 75 -1.81 6.64 1.03
C HIS A 75 -2.36 5.23 0.86
N ALA A 76 -2.88 4.62 1.93
CA ALA A 76 -3.47 3.28 1.88
C ALA A 76 -4.63 3.24 0.88
N LEU A 77 -5.58 4.17 0.96
CA LEU A 77 -6.70 4.27 0.02
C LEU A 77 -6.20 4.40 -1.43
N ASN A 78 -5.27 5.31 -1.68
CA ASN A 78 -4.73 5.54 -3.02
C ASN A 78 -4.06 4.28 -3.59
N LYS A 79 -3.23 3.59 -2.80
CA LYS A 79 -2.52 2.38 -3.23
C LYS A 79 -3.46 1.20 -3.44
N ILE A 80 -4.46 1.02 -2.59
CA ILE A 80 -5.47 -0.03 -2.73
C ILE A 80 -6.28 0.17 -4.02
N LEU A 81 -6.72 1.39 -4.32
CA LEU A 81 -7.46 1.69 -5.55
C LEU A 81 -6.62 1.42 -6.80
N LYS A 82 -5.34 1.79 -6.80
CA LYS A 82 -4.42 1.48 -7.90
C LYS A 82 -4.20 -0.01 -8.06
N ASP A 83 -4.02 -0.74 -6.97
CA ASP A 83 -3.88 -2.20 -6.98
C ASP A 83 -5.12 -2.88 -7.56
N LEU A 84 -6.32 -2.46 -7.17
CA LEU A 84 -7.58 -2.96 -7.72
C LEU A 84 -7.68 -2.73 -9.22
N VAL A 85 -7.32 -1.55 -9.73
CA VAL A 85 -7.35 -1.23 -11.16
C VAL A 85 -6.35 -2.10 -11.93
N VAL A 86 -5.12 -2.23 -11.42
CA VAL A 86 -4.07 -3.04 -12.07
C VAL A 86 -4.44 -4.52 -12.08
N ARG A 87 -4.88 -5.06 -10.95
CA ARG A 87 -5.32 -6.47 -10.86
C ARG A 87 -6.55 -6.73 -11.71
N GLY A 88 -7.54 -5.84 -11.70
CA GLY A 88 -8.73 -5.96 -12.54
C GLY A 88 -8.39 -5.99 -14.02
N SER A 89 -7.49 -5.12 -14.48
CA SER A 89 -7.00 -5.10 -15.86
C SER A 89 -6.25 -6.40 -16.21
N GLN A 90 -5.41 -6.91 -15.31
CA GLN A 90 -4.68 -8.15 -15.47
C GLN A 90 -5.61 -9.37 -15.54
N MET A 91 -6.62 -9.44 -14.67
CA MET A 91 -7.64 -10.47 -14.67
C MET A 91 -8.53 -10.43 -15.93
N SER A 92 -8.68 -9.24 -16.52
CA SER A 92 -9.35 -9.03 -17.82
C SER A 92 -8.47 -9.37 -19.03
N GLY A 93 -7.29 -9.95 -18.82
CA GLY A 93 -6.44 -10.46 -19.89
C GLY A 93 -5.39 -9.49 -20.42
N LYS A 94 -5.17 -8.34 -19.78
CA LYS A 94 -4.16 -7.36 -20.19
C LYS A 94 -2.81 -7.60 -19.53
N ASP A 95 -1.74 -7.10 -20.15
CA ASP A 95 -0.43 -6.94 -19.51
C ASP A 95 -0.44 -5.68 -18.66
N SER A 96 -0.86 -5.83 -17.42
CA SER A 96 -0.92 -4.75 -16.44
C SER A 96 0.08 -5.01 -15.32
N ASN A 97 0.99 -4.07 -15.12
CA ASN A 97 1.99 -4.13 -14.06
C ASN A 97 1.99 -2.81 -13.28
N TYR A 98 1.95 -2.93 -11.95
CA TYR A 98 2.12 -1.77 -11.09
C TYR A 98 3.59 -1.59 -10.75
N VAL A 99 4.15 -0.45 -11.13
CA VAL A 99 5.53 -0.07 -10.82
C VAL A 99 5.49 1.02 -9.75
N PRO A 100 5.77 0.70 -8.49
CA PRO A 100 5.81 1.68 -7.42
C PRO A 100 7.02 2.61 -7.57
N GLY A 101 6.91 3.81 -7.00
CA GLY A 101 7.97 4.80 -6.98
C GLY A 101 7.87 5.71 -5.76
N TRP A 102 8.85 6.61 -5.65
CA TRP A 102 8.93 7.63 -4.60
C TRP A 102 9.25 8.97 -5.24
N ASP A 103 8.65 10.04 -4.74
CA ASP A 103 9.06 11.41 -5.05
C ASP A 103 10.12 11.84 -4.03
N CYS A 104 11.37 11.87 -4.48
CA CYS A 104 12.56 12.04 -3.64
C CYS A 104 13.16 13.44 -3.71
N HIS A 105 12.46 14.42 -4.29
CA HIS A 105 13.00 15.78 -4.49
C HIS A 105 11.92 16.86 -4.33
N GLY A 106 12.34 18.12 -4.53
CA GLY A 106 11.47 19.28 -4.51
C GLY A 106 11.18 19.82 -3.11
N LEU A 107 10.32 20.81 -3.07
CA LEU A 107 9.99 21.57 -1.86
C LEU A 107 9.64 20.73 -0.62
N PRO A 108 8.87 19.63 -0.72
CA PRO A 108 8.54 18.81 0.45
C PRO A 108 9.75 18.20 1.16
N ILE A 109 10.81 17.87 0.43
CA ILE A 109 12.07 17.37 0.99
C ILE A 109 12.92 18.52 1.51
N GLU A 110 13.08 19.56 0.71
CA GLU A 110 13.87 20.75 1.06
C GLU A 110 13.35 21.43 2.34
N TRP A 111 12.02 21.54 2.45
CA TRP A 111 11.38 22.10 3.64
C TRP A 111 11.73 21.32 4.91
N LYS A 112 11.78 19.99 4.85
CA LYS A 112 12.14 19.16 6.00
C LYS A 112 13.58 19.36 6.45
N ILE A 113 14.49 19.52 5.51
CA ILE A 113 15.89 19.84 5.82
C ILE A 113 16.02 21.26 6.37
N GLU A 114 15.29 22.23 5.79
CA GLU A 114 15.26 23.58 6.31
C GLU A 114 14.72 23.65 7.75
N GLU A 115 13.64 22.91 8.08
CA GLU A 115 13.15 22.79 9.46
C GLU A 115 14.24 22.26 10.41
N GLN A 116 15.04 21.29 9.98
CA GLN A 116 16.14 20.77 10.79
C GLN A 116 17.24 21.81 11.02
N TYR A 117 17.56 22.65 10.03
CA TYR A 117 18.50 23.75 10.20
C TYR A 117 17.95 24.81 11.16
N ARG A 118 16.70 25.22 11.00
CA ARG A 118 16.04 26.17 11.91
C ARG A 118 16.04 25.68 13.35
N ALA A 119 15.75 24.40 13.57
CA ALA A 119 15.79 23.80 14.90
C ALA A 119 17.19 23.83 15.54
N LYS A 120 18.26 23.87 14.73
CA LYS A 120 19.65 24.03 15.15
C LYS A 120 20.11 25.50 15.21
N GLY A 121 19.20 26.47 15.00
CA GLY A 121 19.50 27.89 14.96
C GLY A 121 20.31 28.34 13.74
N LYS A 122 20.31 27.55 12.66
CA LYS A 122 21.02 27.86 11.41
C LYS A 122 20.05 28.32 10.33
N ASN A 123 20.53 29.18 9.42
CA ASN A 123 19.81 29.55 8.21
C ASN A 123 20.30 28.70 7.03
N LYS A 124 19.37 28.19 6.20
CA LYS A 124 19.73 27.41 5.01
C LYS A 124 20.56 28.20 4.00
N ASP A 125 20.35 29.53 3.94
CA ASP A 125 21.04 30.41 2.99
C ASP A 125 22.54 30.57 3.31
N ASP A 126 22.93 30.24 4.54
CA ASP A 126 24.35 30.24 5.00
C ASP A 126 25.05 28.90 4.70
N ILE A 127 24.31 27.91 4.19
CA ILE A 127 24.85 26.56 3.94
C ILE A 127 25.24 26.45 2.46
N PRO A 128 26.43 25.87 2.15
CA PRO A 128 26.83 25.60 0.78
C PRO A 128 25.77 24.73 0.05
N ILE A 129 25.36 25.15 -1.13
CA ILE A 129 24.26 24.52 -1.86
C ILE A 129 24.46 23.01 -2.11
N ASN A 130 25.69 22.57 -2.30
CA ASN A 130 26.00 21.15 -2.49
C ASN A 130 25.84 20.34 -1.21
N GLU A 131 26.10 20.93 -0.06
CA GLU A 131 25.88 20.32 1.26
C GLU A 131 24.38 20.19 1.52
N PHE A 132 23.61 21.24 1.32
CA PHE A 132 22.17 21.22 1.44
C PHE A 132 21.53 20.16 0.53
N ARG A 133 21.94 20.10 -0.74
CA ARG A 133 21.46 19.09 -1.70
C ARG A 133 21.86 17.67 -1.30
N LYS A 134 23.01 17.48 -0.71
CA LYS A 134 23.46 16.18 -0.19
C LYS A 134 22.54 15.72 0.94
N GLU A 135 22.28 16.59 1.92
CA GLU A 135 21.40 16.27 3.04
C GLU A 135 19.95 15.96 2.57
N CYS A 136 19.44 16.68 1.57
CA CYS A 136 18.16 16.37 0.97
C CYS A 136 18.11 14.95 0.37
N ARG A 137 19.16 14.55 -0.35
CA ARG A 137 19.26 13.20 -0.91
C ARG A 137 19.34 12.12 0.17
N GLU A 138 20.17 12.31 1.17
CA GLU A 138 20.34 11.39 2.29
C GLU A 138 19.03 11.23 3.08
N PHE A 139 18.31 12.32 3.31
CA PHE A 139 17.02 12.31 3.95
C PHE A 139 16.00 11.48 3.16
N ALA A 140 15.86 11.75 1.86
CA ALA A 140 14.94 11.02 1.00
C ALA A 140 15.29 9.52 0.92
N GLN A 141 16.58 9.19 0.81
CA GLN A 141 17.07 7.80 0.77
C GLN A 141 16.71 7.03 2.04
N ASN A 142 16.80 7.66 3.21
CA ASN A 142 16.41 7.01 4.47
C ASN A 142 14.91 6.66 4.49
N TRP A 143 14.06 7.50 3.94
CA TRP A 143 12.64 7.21 3.84
C TRP A 143 12.30 6.15 2.78
N GLU A 144 13.01 6.17 1.66
CA GLU A 144 12.86 5.16 0.61
C GLU A 144 13.22 3.76 1.13
N ILE A 145 14.40 3.61 1.73
CA ILE A 145 14.88 2.34 2.30
C ILE A 145 13.95 1.87 3.43
N GLY A 146 13.59 2.76 4.35
CA GLY A 146 12.73 2.42 5.49
C GLY A 146 11.35 1.89 5.09
N ARG A 147 10.83 2.29 3.91
CA ARG A 147 9.54 1.84 3.38
C ARG A 147 9.62 0.59 2.51
N ALA A 148 10.79 0.25 2.00
CA ALA A 148 11.00 -0.95 1.21
C ALA A 148 11.00 -2.24 2.06
N HIS A 149 11.08 -2.08 3.39
CA HIS A 149 11.15 -3.19 4.35
C HIS A 149 9.89 -3.37 5.22
N VAL A 150 8.80 -2.66 4.90
CA VAL A 150 7.51 -2.79 5.61
C VAL A 150 6.55 -3.70 4.85
#